data_70cfe14e7f43e28ea856610e730f9dcc
#
_entry.id   70cfe14e7f43e28ea856610e730f9dcc
#
_cell.length_a   1.000
_cell.length_b   1.000
_cell.length_c   1.000
_cell.angle_alpha   90.00
_cell.angle_beta   90.00
_cell.angle_gamma   90.00
#
_symmetry.space_group_name_H-M   'P 1'
#
loop_
_entity.id
_entity.type
_entity.pdbx_description
1 polymer ?
#
loop_
_entity_poly.entity_id
_entity_poly.type
_entity_poly.pdbx_seq_one_letter_code
_entity_poly.pdbx_strand_id
1 'polypeptide(L)'
;MTMKKIAYFLMTLVAAVTIFSSCSDDETYADQKKRERNAINRYISEKGIKVLKESEFEANGCVTDTAKNEFVYLDDSNVYMQIIRKGCGKKIEKGETATVLCRYEEYNLLTDSLQSTNMIGYYISVVDKMNVQNTSGTFTASFEAGESLMYSLYGSTSVPSGWLVPFTYINVGRPEKEGDEI
;
A
#
# COMPACT_ATOMS: atom_id res chain seq x y z
N MET A 1 27.25 -61.72 -0.03
CA MET A 1 26.18 -60.82 0.45
C MET A 1 24.97 -61.12 -0.40
N THR A 2 23.86 -61.61 0.17
CA THR A 2 22.70 -62.08 -0.63
C THR A 2 21.94 -60.90 -1.23
N MET A 3 21.45 -61.03 -2.48
CA MET A 3 20.69 -59.97 -3.20
C MET A 3 19.59 -59.30 -2.37
N LYS A 4 18.95 -60.06 -1.46
CA LYS A 4 17.95 -59.52 -0.52
C LYS A 4 18.52 -58.47 0.43
N LYS A 5 19.75 -58.63 0.94
CA LYS A 5 20.40 -57.64 1.82
C LYS A 5 20.80 -56.38 1.10
N ILE A 6 21.16 -56.48 -0.20
CA ILE A 6 21.45 -55.32 -1.04
C ILE A 6 20.17 -54.56 -1.35
N ALA A 7 19.06 -55.25 -1.61
CA ALA A 7 17.76 -54.61 -1.85
C ALA A 7 17.25 -53.82 -0.63
N TYR A 8 17.38 -54.39 0.58
CA TYR A 8 17.03 -53.70 1.84
C TYR A 8 17.93 -52.49 2.09
N PHE A 9 19.23 -52.60 1.81
CA PHE A 9 20.16 -51.49 1.98
C PHE A 9 19.88 -50.35 0.99
N LEU A 10 19.54 -50.65 -0.26
CA LEU A 10 19.10 -49.66 -1.25
C LEU A 10 17.77 -49.03 -0.87
N MET A 11 16.80 -49.78 -0.34
CA MET A 11 15.50 -49.27 0.07
C MET A 11 15.59 -48.35 1.30
N THR A 12 16.49 -48.66 2.27
CA THR A 12 16.76 -47.78 3.41
C THR A 12 17.52 -46.52 3.00
N LEU A 13 18.42 -46.58 1.99
CA LEU A 13 19.14 -45.44 1.50
C LEU A 13 18.19 -44.46 0.75
N VAL A 14 17.25 -44.99 -0.06
CA VAL A 14 16.23 -44.17 -0.73
C VAL A 14 15.27 -43.54 0.27
N ALA A 15 14.84 -44.24 1.32
CA ALA A 15 14.02 -43.70 2.38
C ALA A 15 14.73 -42.59 3.18
N ALA A 16 16.05 -42.72 3.42
CA ALA A 16 16.84 -41.68 4.08
C ALA A 16 16.99 -40.41 3.26
N VAL A 17 17.12 -40.52 1.92
CA VAL A 17 17.24 -39.36 1.03
C VAL A 17 15.93 -38.57 0.93
N THR A 18 14.77 -39.23 1.03
CA THR A 18 13.46 -38.54 0.97
C THR A 18 13.13 -37.75 2.25
N ILE A 19 13.75 -38.08 3.39
CA ILE A 19 13.53 -37.37 4.66
C ILE A 19 14.29 -36.02 4.68
N PHE A 20 15.39 -35.88 3.91
CA PHE A 20 16.17 -34.64 3.85
C PHE A 20 15.65 -33.65 2.82
N SER A 21 14.69 -34.00 1.96
CA SER A 21 14.09 -33.08 0.97
C SER A 21 12.87 -32.31 1.48
N SER A 22 12.50 -32.44 2.76
CA SER A 22 11.32 -31.81 3.35
C SER A 22 11.63 -30.57 4.18
N CYS A 23 12.83 -30.01 4.07
CA CYS A 23 13.07 -28.62 4.46
C CYS A 23 13.06 -27.78 3.20
N SER A 24 11.88 -27.52 2.64
CA SER A 24 11.68 -26.30 1.89
C SER A 24 11.80 -25.19 2.95
N ASP A 25 12.72 -24.26 2.74
CA ASP A 25 12.77 -22.99 3.46
C ASP A 25 11.54 -22.17 3.04
N ASP A 26 10.33 -22.66 3.36
CA ASP A 26 9.11 -21.91 3.20
C ASP A 26 9.16 -20.83 4.27
N GLU A 27 9.43 -19.60 3.80
CA GLU A 27 9.45 -18.40 4.63
C GLU A 27 8.17 -18.34 5.46
N THR A 28 8.31 -18.31 6.78
CA THR A 28 7.14 -18.25 7.65
C THR A 28 6.45 -16.86 7.53
N TYR A 29 5.18 -16.80 7.88
CA TYR A 29 4.45 -15.53 7.96
C TYR A 29 5.17 -14.51 8.88
N ALA A 30 5.79 -15.00 9.96
CA ALA A 30 6.58 -14.16 10.86
C ALA A 30 7.82 -13.57 10.18
N ASP A 31 8.51 -14.36 9.35
CA ASP A 31 9.67 -13.91 8.58
C ASP A 31 9.28 -12.90 7.52
N GLN A 32 8.15 -13.10 6.82
CA GLN A 32 7.58 -12.14 5.86
C GLN A 32 7.30 -10.81 6.55
N LYS A 33 6.62 -10.81 7.68
CA LYS A 33 6.33 -9.61 8.47
C LYS A 33 7.59 -8.90 8.97
N LYS A 34 8.60 -9.65 9.36
CA LYS A 34 9.90 -9.09 9.76
C LYS A 34 10.60 -8.42 8.58
N ARG A 35 10.57 -9.06 7.40
CA ARG A 35 11.15 -8.51 6.17
C ARG A 35 10.46 -7.22 5.73
N GLU A 36 9.12 -7.20 5.74
CA GLU A 36 8.33 -6.00 5.46
C GLU A 36 8.69 -4.86 6.41
N ARG A 37 8.72 -5.11 7.72
CA ARG A 37 9.08 -4.11 8.72
C ARG A 37 10.50 -3.58 8.52
N ASN A 38 11.44 -4.45 8.20
CA ASN A 38 12.82 -4.04 7.93
C ASN A 38 12.92 -3.16 6.69
N ALA A 39 12.15 -3.46 5.63
CA ALA A 39 12.10 -2.63 4.43
C ALA A 39 11.51 -1.24 4.71
N ILE A 40 10.44 -1.15 5.50
CA ILE A 40 9.83 0.11 5.93
C ILE A 40 10.85 0.92 6.76
N ASN A 41 11.49 0.31 7.77
CA ASN A 41 12.46 0.99 8.63
C ASN A 41 13.67 1.49 7.84
N ARG A 42 14.15 0.70 6.89
CA ARG A 42 15.22 1.11 5.97
C ARG A 42 14.79 2.34 5.18
N TYR A 43 13.62 2.31 4.55
CA TYR A 43 13.10 3.43 3.77
C TYR A 43 12.94 4.70 4.61
N ILE A 44 12.40 4.60 5.81
CA ILE A 44 12.26 5.71 6.77
C ILE A 44 13.65 6.32 7.06
N SER A 45 14.64 5.48 7.35
CA SER A 45 16.01 5.92 7.66
C SER A 45 16.69 6.55 6.45
N GLU A 46 16.65 5.92 5.29
CA GLU A 46 17.31 6.38 4.06
C GLU A 46 16.72 7.70 3.55
N LYS A 47 15.41 7.87 3.68
CA LYS A 47 14.72 9.10 3.28
C LYS A 47 14.72 10.18 4.36
N GLY A 48 15.27 9.91 5.55
CA GLY A 48 15.28 10.88 6.64
C GLY A 48 13.86 11.28 7.10
N ILE A 49 12.93 10.34 7.08
CA ILE A 49 11.53 10.59 7.44
C ILE A 49 11.44 10.80 8.96
N LYS A 50 10.81 11.90 9.36
CA LYS A 50 10.43 12.15 10.74
C LYS A 50 9.03 11.62 11.00
N VAL A 51 8.92 10.56 11.78
CA VAL A 51 7.63 9.95 12.12
C VAL A 51 7.01 10.66 13.33
N LEU A 52 5.81 11.19 13.13
CA LEU A 52 4.96 11.75 14.18
C LEU A 52 4.05 10.66 14.75
N LYS A 53 3.76 10.77 16.04
CA LYS A 53 2.67 10.01 16.66
C LYS A 53 1.33 10.60 16.25
N GLU A 54 0.28 9.79 16.24
CA GLU A 54 -1.07 10.23 15.89
C GLU A 54 -1.55 11.39 16.78
N SER A 55 -1.27 11.34 18.09
CA SER A 55 -1.60 12.44 19.03
C SER A 55 -0.88 13.76 18.72
N GLU A 56 0.35 13.72 18.23
CA GLU A 56 1.09 14.91 17.79
C GLU A 56 0.49 15.49 16.51
N PHE A 57 0.13 14.62 15.58
CA PHE A 57 -0.53 14.99 14.33
C PHE A 57 -1.89 15.65 14.59
N GLU A 58 -2.71 15.09 15.48
CA GLU A 58 -3.99 15.67 15.90
C GLU A 58 -3.82 17.04 16.56
N ALA A 59 -2.86 17.16 17.49
CA ALA A 59 -2.56 18.42 18.14
C ALA A 59 -2.09 19.51 17.16
N ASN A 60 -1.46 19.12 16.04
CA ASN A 60 -1.05 20.01 14.95
C ASN A 60 -2.19 20.33 13.95
N GLY A 61 -3.44 19.97 14.25
CA GLY A 61 -4.59 20.20 13.36
C GLY A 61 -4.62 19.27 12.15
N CYS A 62 -4.11 18.05 12.29
CA CYS A 62 -4.02 17.02 11.26
C CYS A 62 -3.28 17.51 10.00
N VAL A 63 -2.08 18.06 10.20
CA VAL A 63 -1.15 18.46 9.13
C VAL A 63 0.24 17.89 9.39
N THR A 64 1.00 17.69 8.33
CA THR A 64 2.41 17.29 8.36
C THR A 64 3.26 18.38 7.72
N ASP A 65 4.46 18.62 8.25
CA ASP A 65 5.41 19.59 7.69
C ASP A 65 6.31 18.91 6.66
N THR A 66 6.07 19.22 5.39
CA THR A 66 6.84 18.64 4.27
C THR A 66 8.30 19.12 4.26
N ALA A 67 8.58 20.33 4.78
CA ALA A 67 9.95 20.84 4.88
C ALA A 67 10.78 20.05 5.90
N LYS A 68 10.13 19.47 6.90
CA LYS A 68 10.74 18.58 7.89
C LYS A 68 10.62 17.11 7.53
N ASN A 69 10.07 16.78 6.36
CA ASN A 69 9.78 15.42 5.92
C ASN A 69 8.98 14.62 6.95
N GLU A 70 7.95 15.25 7.52
CA GLU A 70 7.09 14.64 8.54
C GLU A 70 6.08 13.69 7.92
N PHE A 71 5.96 12.50 8.49
CA PHE A 71 4.92 11.51 8.23
C PHE A 71 4.26 11.14 9.56
N VAL A 72 2.95 11.03 9.59
CA VAL A 72 2.26 10.45 10.75
C VAL A 72 2.17 8.94 10.58
N TYR A 73 2.40 8.20 11.65
CA TYR A 73 2.03 6.79 11.73
C TYR A 73 0.66 6.66 12.38
N LEU A 74 -0.29 6.09 11.64
CA LEU A 74 -1.67 5.87 12.06
C LEU A 74 -1.81 4.43 12.55
N ASP A 75 -1.93 4.25 13.85
CA ASP A 75 -1.86 2.94 14.52
C ASP A 75 -2.97 1.98 14.06
N ASP A 76 -4.19 2.46 13.95
CA ASP A 76 -5.36 1.64 13.58
C ASP A 76 -5.27 1.06 12.16
N SER A 77 -4.68 1.80 11.24
CA SER A 77 -4.57 1.42 9.83
C SER A 77 -3.20 0.85 9.44
N ASN A 78 -2.19 0.99 10.31
CA ASN A 78 -0.79 0.68 10.05
C ASN A 78 -0.23 1.42 8.82
N VAL A 79 -0.63 2.68 8.64
CA VAL A 79 -0.26 3.52 7.49
C VAL A 79 0.64 4.66 7.95
N TYR A 80 1.75 4.88 7.22
CA TYR A 80 2.52 6.11 7.29
C TYR A 80 2.00 7.08 6.25
N MET A 81 1.57 8.26 6.66
CA MET A 81 0.95 9.25 5.77
C MET A 81 1.64 10.60 5.86
N GLN A 82 1.92 11.22 4.72
CA GLN A 82 2.27 12.64 4.61
C GLN A 82 1.19 13.36 3.84
N ILE A 83 0.70 14.48 4.35
CA ILE A 83 -0.23 15.35 3.66
C ILE A 83 0.56 16.55 3.13
N ILE A 84 0.77 16.60 1.81
CA ILE A 84 1.46 17.72 1.16
C ILE A 84 0.53 18.94 1.08
N ARG A 85 -0.76 18.71 0.75
CA ARG A 85 -1.82 19.72 0.69
C ARG A 85 -3.16 19.09 1.08
N LYS A 86 -3.96 19.82 1.86
CA LYS A 86 -5.29 19.33 2.27
C LYS A 86 -6.33 19.33 1.14
N GLY A 87 -6.08 20.06 0.08
CA GLY A 87 -7.05 20.27 -0.99
C GLY A 87 -8.00 21.47 -0.70
N CYS A 88 -8.51 22.07 -1.79
CA CYS A 88 -9.34 23.28 -1.74
C CYS A 88 -10.85 23.02 -1.63
N GLY A 89 -11.30 21.78 -1.89
CA GLY A 89 -12.71 21.42 -1.87
C GLY A 89 -13.26 21.19 -0.46
N LYS A 90 -14.11 20.21 -0.30
CA LYS A 90 -14.70 19.81 0.98
C LYS A 90 -14.41 18.35 1.31
N LYS A 91 -14.57 17.98 2.56
CA LYS A 91 -14.56 16.56 2.97
C LYS A 91 -15.75 15.83 2.36
N ILE A 92 -15.61 14.54 2.16
CA ILE A 92 -16.74 13.66 1.84
C ILE A 92 -17.46 13.40 3.16
N GLU A 93 -18.61 14.05 3.34
CA GLU A 93 -19.38 13.97 4.58
C GLU A 93 -20.07 12.60 4.74
N LYS A 94 -20.50 12.29 5.96
CA LYS A 94 -21.21 11.03 6.26
C LYS A 94 -22.46 10.87 5.39
N GLY A 95 -22.55 9.75 4.70
CA GLY A 95 -23.63 9.44 3.76
C GLY A 95 -23.36 9.95 2.33
N GLU A 96 -22.30 10.71 2.10
CA GLU A 96 -21.96 11.20 0.76
C GLU A 96 -21.09 10.21 -0.02
N THR A 97 -21.17 10.33 -1.34
CA THR A 97 -20.30 9.66 -2.31
C THR A 97 -19.65 10.72 -3.19
N ALA A 98 -18.37 10.55 -3.49
CA ALA A 98 -17.64 11.43 -4.41
C ALA A 98 -16.86 10.59 -5.43
N THR A 99 -16.83 11.08 -6.67
CA THR A 99 -15.91 10.55 -7.69
C THR A 99 -14.56 11.26 -7.54
N VAL A 100 -13.51 10.48 -7.32
CA VAL A 100 -12.14 10.97 -7.12
C VAL A 100 -11.27 10.52 -8.27
N LEU A 101 -10.54 11.47 -8.86
CA LEU A 101 -9.56 11.22 -9.90
C LEU A 101 -8.17 11.18 -9.28
N CYS A 102 -7.45 10.07 -9.49
CA CYS A 102 -6.16 9.83 -8.87
C CYS A 102 -5.02 9.79 -9.89
N ARG A 103 -3.95 10.50 -9.55
CA ARG A 103 -2.62 10.32 -10.13
C ARG A 103 -1.73 9.70 -9.05
N TYR A 104 -0.93 8.70 -9.43
CA TYR A 104 -0.15 7.95 -8.45
C TYR A 104 1.14 7.38 -9.02
N GLU A 105 2.04 7.06 -8.12
CA GLU A 105 3.18 6.18 -8.30
C GLU A 105 3.16 5.14 -7.19
N GLU A 106 3.30 3.87 -7.53
CA GLU A 106 3.31 2.76 -6.61
C GLU A 106 4.70 2.12 -6.58
N TYR A 107 5.35 2.16 -5.42
CA TYR A 107 6.66 1.59 -5.19
C TYR A 107 6.60 0.39 -4.25
N ASN A 108 7.28 -0.68 -4.62
CA ASN A 108 7.50 -1.82 -3.75
C ASN A 108 8.77 -1.61 -2.92
N LEU A 109 8.62 -1.41 -1.61
CA LEU A 109 9.75 -1.16 -0.70
C LEU A 109 10.62 -2.40 -0.46
N LEU A 110 10.15 -3.63 -0.74
CA LEU A 110 10.94 -4.84 -0.62
C LEU A 110 11.94 -4.97 -1.78
N THR A 111 11.52 -4.58 -2.98
CA THR A 111 12.32 -4.70 -4.21
C THR A 111 12.91 -3.37 -4.67
N ASP A 112 12.56 -2.28 -3.99
CA ASP A 112 12.94 -0.90 -4.33
C ASP A 112 12.65 -0.58 -5.80
N SER A 113 11.45 -0.90 -6.26
CA SER A 113 11.07 -0.76 -7.66
C SER A 113 9.70 -0.12 -7.85
N LEU A 114 9.58 0.72 -8.88
CA LEU A 114 8.30 1.25 -9.35
C LEU A 114 7.46 0.10 -9.93
N GLN A 115 6.29 -0.13 -9.35
CA GLN A 115 5.36 -1.18 -9.78
C GLN A 115 4.39 -0.67 -10.84
N SER A 116 3.80 0.49 -10.58
CA SER A 116 2.85 1.11 -11.49
C SER A 116 2.80 2.63 -11.32
N THR A 117 2.44 3.33 -12.38
CA THR A 117 2.23 4.78 -12.35
C THR A 117 1.35 5.21 -13.53
N ASN A 118 0.48 6.19 -13.29
CA ASN A 118 -0.23 6.90 -14.35
C ASN A 118 0.26 8.35 -14.53
N MET A 119 1.49 8.65 -14.08
CA MET A 119 2.07 9.98 -14.15
C MET A 119 3.02 10.18 -15.33
N ILE A 120 3.49 9.10 -15.96
CA ILE A 120 4.49 9.13 -17.05
C ILE A 120 4.10 8.22 -18.22
N GLY A 121 4.70 8.48 -19.38
CA GLY A 121 4.62 7.61 -20.55
C GLY A 121 3.21 7.50 -21.14
N TYR A 122 2.90 6.31 -21.66
CA TYR A 122 1.62 6.02 -22.28
C TYR A 122 0.42 6.22 -21.34
N TYR A 123 0.61 5.92 -20.06
CA TYR A 123 -0.47 5.97 -19.07
C TYR A 123 -0.80 7.37 -18.56
N ILE A 124 -0.09 8.41 -19.00
CA ILE A 124 -0.37 9.80 -18.57
C ILE A 124 -1.79 10.27 -18.99
N SER A 125 -2.35 9.66 -20.03
CA SER A 125 -3.73 9.91 -20.48
C SER A 125 -4.78 9.17 -19.65
N VAL A 126 -4.37 8.17 -18.86
CA VAL A 126 -5.27 7.36 -18.03
C VAL A 126 -5.24 7.91 -16.61
N VAL A 127 -6.37 8.42 -16.16
CA VAL A 127 -6.55 8.88 -14.77
C VAL A 127 -7.35 7.81 -14.03
N ASP A 128 -6.79 7.28 -12.94
CA ASP A 128 -7.55 6.35 -12.12
C ASP A 128 -8.74 7.05 -11.48
N LYS A 129 -9.92 6.52 -11.76
CA LYS A 129 -11.19 7.05 -11.32
C LYS A 129 -11.81 6.09 -10.33
N MET A 130 -12.10 6.57 -9.15
CA MET A 130 -12.75 5.78 -8.11
C MET A 130 -13.96 6.50 -7.53
N ASN A 131 -14.98 5.72 -7.17
CA ASN A 131 -16.14 6.19 -6.44
C ASN A 131 -15.93 5.90 -4.96
N VAL A 132 -15.77 6.95 -4.17
CA VAL A 132 -15.52 6.89 -2.73
C VAL A 132 -16.78 7.21 -1.97
N GLN A 133 -17.18 6.35 -1.05
CA GLN A 133 -18.34 6.53 -0.19
C GLN A 133 -17.91 6.63 1.27
N ASN A 134 -18.46 7.61 1.99
CA ASN A 134 -18.33 7.71 3.43
C ASN A 134 -19.59 7.16 4.10
N THR A 135 -19.52 5.92 4.63
CA THR A 135 -20.61 5.32 5.39
C THR A 135 -20.35 5.52 6.88
N SER A 136 -21.02 6.50 7.48
CA SER A 136 -20.94 6.77 8.93
C SER A 136 -19.53 7.08 9.49
N GLY A 137 -18.59 7.48 8.64
CA GLY A 137 -17.20 7.74 9.00
C GLY A 137 -16.23 6.66 8.51
N THR A 138 -16.74 5.55 7.98
CA THR A 138 -15.93 4.52 7.31
C THR A 138 -15.95 4.76 5.81
N PHE A 139 -14.78 4.78 5.19
CA PHE A 139 -14.64 4.96 3.76
C PHE A 139 -14.56 3.60 3.05
N THR A 140 -15.31 3.49 1.97
CA THR A 140 -15.21 2.41 0.99
C THR A 140 -15.07 3.00 -0.41
N ALA A 141 -14.42 2.29 -1.33
CA ALA A 141 -14.33 2.76 -2.70
C ALA A 141 -14.23 1.60 -3.70
N SER A 142 -14.55 1.91 -4.95
CA SER A 142 -14.33 1.03 -6.08
C SER A 142 -13.75 1.80 -7.25
N PHE A 143 -12.74 1.22 -7.93
CA PHE A 143 -12.25 1.73 -9.20
C PHE A 143 -13.32 1.55 -10.29
N GLU A 144 -13.38 2.48 -11.22
CA GLU A 144 -14.27 2.38 -12.37
C GLU A 144 -13.67 1.40 -13.40
N ALA A 145 -14.41 0.32 -13.63
CA ALA A 145 -13.99 -0.72 -14.56
C ALA A 145 -13.87 -0.16 -15.98
N GLY A 146 -12.74 -0.45 -16.64
CA GLY A 146 -12.48 -0.02 -18.02
C GLY A 146 -11.84 1.37 -18.18
N GLU A 147 -11.84 2.20 -17.13
CA GLU A 147 -11.23 3.54 -17.15
C GLU A 147 -10.02 3.67 -16.21
N SER A 148 -9.79 2.67 -15.35
CA SER A 148 -8.75 2.70 -14.33
C SER A 148 -7.57 1.83 -14.71
N LEU A 149 -6.34 2.37 -14.58
CA LEU A 149 -5.11 1.61 -14.75
C LEU A 149 -4.98 0.52 -13.69
N MET A 150 -5.33 0.84 -12.43
CA MET A 150 -5.33 -0.13 -11.32
C MET A 150 -6.24 -1.32 -11.62
N TYR A 151 -7.45 -1.07 -12.16
CA TYR A 151 -8.32 -2.16 -12.62
C TYR A 151 -7.67 -3.01 -13.72
N SER A 152 -7.06 -2.36 -14.69
CA SER A 152 -6.42 -3.05 -15.83
C SER A 152 -5.23 -3.92 -15.41
N LEU A 153 -4.47 -3.48 -14.40
CA LEU A 153 -3.29 -4.19 -13.89
C LEU A 153 -3.65 -5.35 -12.96
N TYR A 154 -4.61 -5.15 -12.07
CA TYR A 154 -4.92 -6.11 -11.00
C TYR A 154 -6.19 -6.91 -11.22
N GLY A 155 -6.99 -6.59 -12.26
CA GLY A 155 -8.23 -7.29 -12.58
C GLY A 155 -9.31 -7.14 -11.50
N SER A 156 -9.22 -6.12 -10.65
CA SER A 156 -10.11 -5.89 -9.51
C SER A 156 -10.53 -4.44 -9.40
N THR A 157 -11.80 -4.21 -9.09
CA THR A 157 -12.31 -2.87 -8.75
C THR A 157 -12.05 -2.48 -7.30
N SER A 158 -11.51 -3.38 -6.48
CA SER A 158 -11.23 -3.10 -5.06
C SER A 158 -10.12 -2.06 -4.92
N VAL A 159 -10.39 -1.03 -4.12
CA VAL A 159 -9.39 -0.03 -3.74
C VAL A 159 -8.65 -0.50 -2.49
N PRO A 160 -7.31 -0.49 -2.46
CA PRO A 160 -6.55 -0.84 -1.27
C PRO A 160 -6.96 0.04 -0.08
N SER A 161 -7.12 -0.55 1.11
CA SER A 161 -7.56 0.17 2.31
C SER A 161 -6.67 1.37 2.67
N GLY A 162 -5.37 1.26 2.42
CA GLY A 162 -4.42 2.35 2.65
C GLY A 162 -4.72 3.62 1.82
N TRP A 163 -5.32 3.48 0.62
CA TRP A 163 -5.72 4.62 -0.21
C TRP A 163 -6.92 5.38 0.36
N LEU A 164 -7.68 4.74 1.25
CA LEU A 164 -8.90 5.32 1.83
C LEU A 164 -8.60 6.14 3.10
N VAL A 165 -7.49 5.86 3.76
CA VAL A 165 -7.08 6.54 5.00
C VAL A 165 -7.02 8.06 4.86
N PRO A 166 -6.46 8.64 3.79
CA PRO A 166 -6.35 10.09 3.64
C PRO A 166 -7.71 10.81 3.64
N PHE A 167 -8.81 10.18 3.21
CA PHE A 167 -10.12 10.84 3.10
C PHE A 167 -10.69 11.32 4.43
N THR A 168 -10.21 10.79 5.54
CA THR A 168 -10.51 11.31 6.88
C THR A 168 -9.96 12.73 7.09
N TYR A 169 -8.87 13.08 6.40
CA TYR A 169 -8.07 14.28 6.69
C TYR A 169 -8.09 15.31 5.57
N ILE A 170 -8.25 14.88 4.30
CA ILE A 170 -8.16 15.73 3.11
C ILE A 170 -9.52 16.15 2.58
N ASN A 171 -9.53 17.22 1.78
CA ASN A 171 -10.68 17.66 1.01
C ASN A 171 -10.61 17.13 -0.42
N VAL A 172 -11.77 16.89 -1.03
CA VAL A 172 -11.89 16.51 -2.43
C VAL A 172 -12.64 17.61 -3.19
N GLY A 173 -12.34 17.76 -4.46
CA GLY A 173 -12.98 18.77 -5.30
C GLY A 173 -12.00 19.44 -6.25
N ARG A 174 -12.51 20.44 -6.96
CA ARG A 174 -11.73 21.28 -7.88
C ARG A 174 -11.69 22.70 -7.34
N PRO A 175 -10.66 23.50 -7.68
CA PRO A 175 -10.65 24.92 -7.40
C PRO A 175 -11.88 25.58 -8.02
N GLU A 176 -12.49 26.54 -7.33
CA GLU A 176 -13.62 27.32 -7.88
C GLU A 176 -13.16 28.30 -8.95
N LYS A 177 -11.91 28.73 -8.88
CA LYS A 177 -11.30 29.66 -9.85
C LYS A 177 -10.00 29.08 -10.40
N GLU A 178 -9.74 29.38 -11.68
CA GLU A 178 -8.46 29.08 -12.31
C GLU A 178 -7.35 29.86 -11.58
N GLY A 179 -6.34 29.13 -11.09
CA GLY A 179 -5.23 29.68 -10.32
C GLY A 179 -5.33 29.53 -8.81
N ASP A 180 -6.45 29.06 -8.25
CA ASP A 180 -6.51 28.64 -6.86
C ASP A 180 -5.66 27.39 -6.67
N GLU A 181 -4.86 27.36 -5.61
CA GLU A 181 -4.05 26.19 -5.29
C GLU A 181 -4.93 24.98 -4.92
N ILE A 182 -4.60 23.84 -5.53
CA ILE A 182 -5.24 22.54 -5.21
C ILE A 182 -4.67 21.98 -3.91
#